data_3b03cc2f3bd8f6eed7ade83aa2f4b125
#
_entry.id   3b03cc2f3bd8f6eed7ade83aa2f4b125
#
_cell.length_a   1.000
_cell.length_b   1.000
_cell.length_c   1.000
_cell.angle_alpha   90.00
_cell.angle_beta   90.00
_cell.angle_gamma   90.00
#
_symmetry.space_group_name_H-M   'P 1'
#
loop_
_entity.id
_entity.type
_entity.pdbx_description
1 polymer ?
#
loop_
_entity_poly.entity_id
_entity_poly.type
_entity_poly.pdbx_seq_one_letter_code
_entity_poly.pdbx_strand_id
1 'polypeptide(L)'
;MEKLPTTQKVDNEVKYFFEVAPSKIIRSGSDSFTYSSSLELPIGAVVKIPVGKKEFIGVVIKKVVQPKYKTRDILEILYSPGIPLNLVKTALWLADYYSSPLASVVTLLLPSGITKKRRAKNTAEVVSSSRTKKVLTLDQQRLHARF
;
A
#
# COMPACT_ATOMS: atom_id res chain seq x y z
N MET A 1 20.25 -16.42 -44.63
CA MET A 1 19.05 -16.10 -43.82
C MET A 1 19.49 -15.21 -42.66
N GLU A 2 19.24 -13.94 -42.79
CA GLU A 2 19.55 -12.99 -41.77
C GLU A 2 18.51 -13.17 -40.64
N LYS A 3 18.98 -13.54 -39.47
CA LYS A 3 18.18 -13.42 -38.27
C LYS A 3 17.93 -11.93 -38.02
N LEU A 4 16.70 -11.49 -38.19
CA LEU A 4 16.26 -10.19 -37.72
C LEU A 4 16.74 -9.98 -36.27
N PRO A 5 17.38 -8.86 -35.97
CA PRO A 5 17.71 -8.57 -34.59
C PRO A 5 16.40 -8.58 -33.79
N THR A 6 16.34 -9.44 -32.83
CA THR A 6 15.26 -9.41 -31.87
C THR A 6 15.28 -8.01 -31.29
N THR A 7 14.29 -7.21 -31.63
CA THR A 7 14.11 -5.90 -31.04
C THR A 7 13.98 -6.15 -29.54
N GLN A 8 15.07 -6.00 -28.83
CA GLN A 8 14.98 -5.87 -27.39
C GLN A 8 14.11 -4.64 -27.19
N LYS A 9 12.89 -4.89 -26.82
CA LYS A 9 12.01 -3.88 -26.33
C LYS A 9 12.74 -3.29 -25.13
N VAL A 10 13.48 -2.25 -25.40
CA VAL A 10 14.01 -1.39 -24.35
C VAL A 10 12.77 -0.71 -23.80
N ASP A 11 12.10 -1.40 -22.90
CA ASP A 11 11.10 -0.77 -22.07
C ASP A 11 11.88 0.23 -21.22
N ASN A 12 12.04 1.44 -21.74
CA ASN A 12 12.45 2.60 -20.98
C ASN A 12 11.31 2.97 -20.02
N GLU A 13 10.85 2.00 -19.26
CA GLU A 13 9.99 2.27 -18.14
C GLU A 13 10.82 3.03 -17.13
N VAL A 14 10.46 4.28 -16.94
CA VAL A 14 11.03 5.09 -15.87
C VAL A 14 10.70 4.39 -14.58
N LYS A 15 11.72 3.84 -13.92
CA LYS A 15 11.57 3.20 -12.62
C LYS A 15 11.99 4.16 -11.52
N TYR A 16 11.18 4.20 -10.49
CA TYR A 16 11.47 4.94 -9.27
C TYR A 16 11.92 3.96 -8.19
N PHE A 17 12.84 4.39 -7.36
CA PHE A 17 13.38 3.57 -6.29
C PHE A 17 13.06 4.21 -4.94
N PHE A 18 12.58 3.38 -4.03
CA PHE A 18 12.14 3.81 -2.71
C PHE A 18 12.71 2.92 -1.63
N GLU A 19 13.01 3.51 -0.52
CA GLU A 19 13.31 2.80 0.71
C GLU A 19 12.00 2.59 1.47
N VAL A 20 11.69 1.34 1.76
CA VAL A 20 10.43 0.92 2.40
C VAL A 20 10.74 0.28 3.74
N ALA A 21 10.08 0.77 4.78
CA ALA A 21 10.13 0.17 6.11
C ALA A 21 9.01 -0.86 6.26
N PRO A 22 9.33 -2.15 6.43
CA PRO A 22 8.32 -3.17 6.64
C PRO A 22 7.65 -3.04 8.01
N SER A 23 6.42 -3.50 8.12
CA SER A 23 5.66 -3.51 9.39
C SER A 23 6.04 -4.64 10.33
N LYS A 24 6.92 -5.53 9.90
CA LYS A 24 7.44 -6.63 10.72
C LYS A 24 8.95 -6.67 10.65
N ILE A 25 9.57 -7.07 11.73
CA ILE A 25 11.02 -7.30 11.77
C ILE A 25 11.33 -8.51 10.88
N ILE A 26 12.05 -8.25 9.78
CA ILE A 26 12.39 -9.27 8.80
C ILE A 26 13.80 -9.78 9.07
N ARG A 27 14.72 -8.86 9.30
CA ARG A 27 16.13 -9.15 9.55
C ARG A 27 16.65 -8.25 10.67
N SER A 28 17.36 -8.86 11.60
CA SER A 28 18.06 -8.10 12.64
C SER A 28 19.08 -7.15 12.01
N GLY A 29 19.03 -5.89 12.40
CA GLY A 29 19.95 -4.85 11.93
C GLY A 29 19.60 -4.19 10.59
N SER A 30 18.47 -4.52 9.99
CA SER A 30 17.97 -3.86 8.78
C SER A 30 16.54 -3.38 8.98
N ASP A 31 16.38 -2.07 9.07
CA ASP A 31 15.09 -1.43 9.32
C ASP A 31 14.30 -1.13 8.04
N SER A 32 14.97 -1.11 6.92
CA SER A 32 14.36 -0.76 5.62
C SER A 32 15.05 -1.48 4.46
N PHE A 33 14.33 -1.58 3.36
CA PHE A 33 14.81 -2.23 2.13
C PHE A 33 14.44 -1.38 0.92
N THR A 34 15.23 -1.47 -0.13
CA THR A 34 15.01 -0.74 -1.37
C THR A 34 14.16 -1.56 -2.34
N TYR A 35 13.13 -0.93 -2.86
CA TYR A 35 12.23 -1.49 -3.87
C TYR A 35 12.08 -0.53 -5.05
N SER A 36 11.70 -1.09 -6.19
CA SER A 36 11.40 -0.33 -7.40
C SER A 36 9.90 -0.24 -7.65
N SER A 37 9.49 0.82 -8.33
CA SER A 37 8.12 1.01 -8.76
C SER A 37 8.07 1.71 -10.10
N SER A 38 7.11 1.36 -10.93
CA SER A 38 6.82 2.08 -12.18
C SER A 38 6.10 3.40 -11.95
N LEU A 39 5.51 3.58 -10.78
CA LEU A 39 4.80 4.78 -10.39
C LEU A 39 5.60 5.57 -9.36
N GLU A 40 5.55 6.90 -9.47
CA GLU A 40 6.07 7.77 -8.43
C GLU A 40 5.14 7.74 -7.22
N LEU A 41 5.70 7.41 -6.05
CA LEU A 41 4.95 7.30 -4.82
C LEU A 41 5.32 8.43 -3.85
N PRO A 42 4.35 8.98 -3.12
CA PRO A 42 4.65 9.93 -2.05
C PRO A 42 5.30 9.21 -0.87
N ILE A 43 6.10 9.94 -0.11
CA ILE A 43 6.62 9.46 1.18
C ILE A 43 5.44 9.24 2.13
N GLY A 44 5.39 8.07 2.75
CA GLY A 44 4.26 7.66 3.59
C GLY A 44 3.26 6.75 2.90
N ALA A 45 3.38 6.52 1.60
CA ALA A 45 2.54 5.55 0.89
C ALA A 45 2.66 4.16 1.52
N VAL A 46 1.53 3.51 1.73
CA VAL A 46 1.47 2.15 2.28
C VAL A 46 1.42 1.17 1.12
N VAL A 47 2.39 0.29 1.07
CA VAL A 47 2.61 -0.62 -0.05
C VAL A 47 2.76 -2.05 0.44
N LYS A 48 2.52 -2.97 -0.47
CA LYS A 48 2.77 -4.39 -0.26
C LYS A 48 4.07 -4.77 -0.94
N ILE A 49 4.97 -5.34 -0.20
CA ILE A 49 6.32 -5.67 -0.63
C ILE A 49 6.60 -7.17 -0.54
N PRO A 50 7.35 -7.73 -1.50
CA PRO A 50 7.79 -9.11 -1.43
C PRO A 50 9.06 -9.20 -0.57
N VAL A 51 9.08 -10.12 0.37
CA VAL A 51 10.28 -10.47 1.13
C VAL A 51 10.46 -11.99 1.12
N GLY A 52 11.45 -12.46 0.40
CA GLY A 52 11.61 -13.89 0.16
C GLY A 52 10.40 -14.45 -0.59
N LYS A 53 9.72 -15.41 -0.01
CA LYS A 53 8.49 -16.03 -0.52
C LYS A 53 7.22 -15.45 0.10
N LYS A 54 7.35 -14.51 1.04
CA LYS A 54 6.24 -13.90 1.77
C LYS A 54 6.01 -12.46 1.33
N GLU A 55 4.83 -11.96 1.61
CA GLU A 55 4.44 -10.60 1.35
C GLU A 55 4.20 -9.88 2.68
N PHE A 56 4.71 -8.65 2.77
CA PHE A 56 4.54 -7.81 3.95
C PHE A 56 4.03 -6.44 3.56
N ILE A 57 3.44 -5.77 4.51
CA ILE A 57 3.05 -4.38 4.38
C ILE A 57 4.22 -3.52 4.84
N GLY A 58 4.50 -2.47 4.09
CA GLY A 58 5.52 -1.49 4.42
C GLY A 58 5.09 -0.07 4.11
N VAL A 59 5.84 0.87 4.62
CA VAL A 59 5.65 2.30 4.39
C VAL A 59 6.85 2.87 3.67
N VAL A 60 6.60 3.64 2.63
CA VAL A 60 7.65 4.35 1.90
C VAL A 60 8.19 5.47 2.78
N ILE A 61 9.46 5.40 3.14
CA ILE A 61 10.11 6.37 4.02
C ILE A 61 11.01 7.36 3.29
N LYS A 62 11.55 6.97 2.14
CA LYS A 62 12.48 7.79 1.38
C LYS A 62 12.50 7.41 -0.10
N LYS A 63 12.65 8.41 -0.96
CA LYS A 63 13.00 8.20 -2.37
C LYS A 63 14.51 8.11 -2.49
N VAL A 64 15.01 7.11 -3.19
CA VAL A 64 16.42 6.86 -3.36
C VAL A 64 16.80 6.83 -4.84
N VAL A 65 18.08 7.02 -5.12
CA VAL A 65 18.63 6.88 -6.47
C VAL A 65 18.75 5.40 -6.81
N GLN A 66 18.75 5.07 -8.10
CA GLN A 66 18.91 3.70 -8.55
C GLN A 66 20.14 3.04 -7.90
N PRO A 67 19.94 1.95 -7.15
CA PRO A 67 21.04 1.23 -6.55
C PRO A 67 21.81 0.41 -7.59
N LYS A 68 23.05 0.05 -7.25
CA LYS A 68 23.91 -0.76 -8.12
C LYS A 68 23.52 -2.24 -8.17
N TYR A 69 22.58 -2.67 -7.33
CA TYR A 69 22.08 -4.04 -7.26
C TYR A 69 20.65 -4.14 -7.78
N LYS A 70 20.25 -5.35 -8.15
CA LYS A 70 18.88 -5.60 -8.62
C LYS A 70 17.89 -5.51 -7.46
N THR A 71 16.90 -4.66 -7.62
CA THR A 71 15.79 -4.51 -6.66
C THR A 71 14.58 -5.32 -7.09
N ARG A 72 13.71 -5.62 -6.14
CA ARG A 72 12.38 -6.17 -6.41
C ARG A 72 11.37 -5.05 -6.55
N ASP A 73 10.34 -5.32 -7.33
CA ASP A 73 9.26 -4.37 -7.52
C ASP A 73 8.25 -4.42 -6.36
N ILE A 74 7.65 -3.28 -6.07
CA ILE A 74 6.52 -3.18 -5.16
C ILE A 74 5.34 -3.92 -5.78
N LEU A 75 4.67 -4.78 -5.01
CA LEU A 75 3.59 -5.62 -5.52
C LEU A 75 2.29 -4.85 -5.69
N GLU A 76 1.93 -4.04 -4.70
CA GLU A 76 0.66 -3.34 -4.67
C GLU A 76 0.76 -2.07 -3.82
N ILE A 77 0.06 -1.03 -4.24
CA ILE A 77 -0.11 0.18 -3.45
C ILE A 77 -1.42 0.05 -2.69
N LEU A 78 -1.35 -0.06 -1.37
CA LEU A 78 -2.52 -0.27 -0.52
C LEU A 78 -3.21 1.03 -0.13
N TYR A 79 -2.44 2.06 0.13
CA TYR A 79 -2.96 3.36 0.53
C TYR A 79 -2.05 4.49 0.04
N SER A 80 -2.60 5.38 -0.77
CA SER A 80 -1.95 6.59 -1.27
C SER A 80 -2.95 7.75 -1.17
N PRO A 81 -2.57 8.91 -0.66
CA PRO A 81 -1.23 9.43 -0.40
C PRO A 81 -0.52 8.84 0.82
N GLY A 82 -1.21 8.05 1.63
CA GLY A 82 -0.63 7.33 2.75
C GLY A 82 -0.51 8.13 4.04
N ILE A 83 0.49 7.81 4.84
CA ILE A 83 0.75 8.43 6.12
C ILE A 83 1.35 9.82 5.91
N PRO A 84 0.88 10.86 6.61
CA PRO A 84 1.45 12.19 6.49
C PRO A 84 2.95 12.23 6.76
N LEU A 85 3.68 13.03 6.00
CA LEU A 85 5.13 13.13 6.09
C LEU A 85 5.61 13.44 7.52
N ASN A 86 4.90 14.27 8.26
CA ASN A 86 5.24 14.61 9.63
C ASN A 86 5.22 13.38 10.55
N LEU A 87 4.26 12.49 10.36
CA LEU A 87 4.18 11.24 11.13
C LEU A 87 5.30 10.28 10.75
N VAL A 88 5.67 10.21 9.48
CA VAL A 88 6.81 9.41 9.03
C VAL A 88 8.11 9.90 9.67
N LYS A 89 8.34 11.22 9.67
CA LYS A 89 9.51 11.84 10.33
C LYS A 89 9.51 11.56 11.83
N THR A 90 8.36 11.67 12.48
CA THR A 90 8.21 11.37 13.91
C THR A 90 8.52 9.90 14.20
N ALA A 91 8.07 8.99 13.36
CA ALA A 91 8.36 7.57 13.51
C ALA A 91 9.84 7.25 13.39
N LEU A 92 10.53 7.84 12.42
CA LEU A 92 11.98 7.70 12.26
C LEU A 92 12.73 8.24 13.47
N TRP A 93 12.32 9.39 13.97
CA TRP A 93 12.90 9.98 15.16
C TRP A 93 12.67 9.13 16.41
N LEU A 94 11.45 8.60 16.60
CA LEU A 94 11.12 7.71 17.72
C LEU A 94 11.96 6.43 17.71
N ALA A 95 12.09 5.81 16.55
CA ALA A 95 12.88 4.59 16.40
C ALA A 95 14.34 4.83 16.77
N ASP A 96 14.90 5.95 16.33
CA ASP A 96 16.27 6.35 16.65
C ASP A 96 16.44 6.71 18.14
N TYR A 97 15.56 7.54 18.66
CA TYR A 97 15.65 8.03 20.04
C TYR A 97 15.53 6.90 21.08
N TYR A 98 14.61 5.98 20.89
CA TYR A 98 14.38 4.84 21.79
C TYR A 98 15.17 3.59 21.40
N SER A 99 15.98 3.64 20.36
CA SER A 99 16.68 2.48 19.81
C SER A 99 15.74 1.29 19.54
N SER A 100 14.52 1.61 19.14
CA SER A 100 13.49 0.62 18.84
C SER A 100 13.53 0.20 17.37
N PRO A 101 13.19 -1.07 17.05
CA PRO A 101 13.05 -1.48 15.67
C PRO A 101 12.03 -0.61 14.94
N LEU A 102 12.40 -0.06 13.78
CA LEU A 102 11.51 0.79 12.99
C LEU A 102 10.20 0.09 12.63
N ALA A 103 10.24 -1.22 12.39
CA ALA A 103 9.06 -2.02 12.11
C ALA A 103 7.98 -1.92 13.20
N SER A 104 8.38 -1.88 14.47
CA SER A 104 7.45 -1.74 15.60
C SER A 104 6.78 -0.38 15.59
N VAL A 105 7.53 0.67 15.29
CA VAL A 105 6.99 2.04 15.21
C VAL A 105 6.08 2.19 14.00
N VAL A 106 6.48 1.66 12.85
CA VAL A 106 5.68 1.68 11.62
C VAL A 106 4.33 0.98 11.81
N THR A 107 4.30 -0.12 12.54
CA THR A 107 3.05 -0.83 12.84
C THR A 107 2.04 0.05 13.57
N LEU A 108 2.48 0.94 14.44
CA LEU A 108 1.61 1.88 15.14
C LEU A 108 1.00 2.95 14.23
N LEU A 109 1.69 3.27 13.14
CA LEU A 109 1.23 4.27 12.17
C LEU A 109 0.21 3.71 11.17
N LEU A 110 0.18 2.40 10.99
CA LEU A 110 -0.68 1.78 10.00
C LEU A 110 -2.15 1.87 10.41
N PRO A 111 -3.04 2.26 9.49
CA PRO A 111 -4.47 2.24 9.75
C PRO A 111 -4.95 0.84 10.12
N SER A 112 -5.80 0.77 11.13
CA SER A 112 -6.41 -0.50 11.53
C SER A 112 -7.22 -1.10 10.38
N GLY A 113 -7.04 -2.41 10.15
CA GLY A 113 -7.75 -3.13 9.10
C GLY A 113 -7.11 -3.10 7.71
N ILE A 114 -5.97 -2.45 7.53
CA ILE A 114 -5.27 -2.43 6.24
C ILE A 114 -4.82 -3.82 5.79
N THR A 115 -4.58 -4.72 6.75
CA THR A 115 -4.24 -6.12 6.52
C THR A 115 -5.43 -6.99 6.18
N LYS A 116 -6.63 -6.55 6.56
CA LYS A 116 -7.86 -7.27 6.21
C LYS A 116 -8.12 -7.01 4.73
N LYS A 117 -8.08 -8.06 3.91
CA LYS A 117 -8.62 -7.98 2.56
C LYS A 117 -10.03 -7.40 2.68
N ARG A 118 -10.20 -6.15 2.30
CA ARG A 118 -11.53 -5.66 1.99
C ARG A 118 -12.05 -6.61 0.93
N ARG A 119 -13.03 -7.44 1.26
CA ARG A 119 -13.84 -8.05 0.23
C ARG A 119 -14.29 -6.89 -0.63
N ALA A 120 -13.85 -6.86 -1.87
CA ALA A 120 -14.38 -5.93 -2.85
C ALA A 120 -15.89 -6.20 -2.87
N LYS A 121 -16.65 -5.43 -2.10
CA LYS A 121 -18.08 -5.35 -2.31
C LYS A 121 -18.19 -4.76 -3.69
N ASN A 122 -18.59 -5.61 -4.61
CA ASN A 122 -18.86 -5.18 -5.96
C ASN A 122 -19.73 -3.94 -5.88
N THR A 123 -19.30 -2.87 -6.49
CA THR A 123 -20.04 -1.60 -6.54
C THR A 123 -21.47 -1.85 -7.06
N ALA A 124 -21.66 -2.90 -7.85
CA ALA A 124 -22.96 -3.37 -8.31
C ALA A 124 -23.88 -3.85 -7.17
N GLU A 125 -23.37 -4.49 -6.12
CA GLU A 125 -24.19 -4.90 -4.97
C GLU A 125 -24.63 -3.72 -4.11
N VAL A 126 -23.81 -2.70 -4.00
CA VAL A 126 -24.17 -1.48 -3.26
C VAL A 126 -25.28 -0.73 -3.98
N VAL A 127 -25.28 -0.70 -5.30
CA VAL A 127 -26.31 -0.05 -6.10
C VAL A 127 -27.63 -0.86 -6.04
N SER A 128 -27.56 -2.19 -6.04
CA SER A 128 -28.77 -3.02 -5.93
C SER A 128 -29.38 -2.98 -4.53
N SER A 129 -28.58 -2.92 -3.48
CA SER A 129 -29.08 -2.82 -2.10
C SER A 129 -29.72 -1.46 -1.79
N SER A 130 -29.27 -0.41 -2.45
CA SER A 130 -29.89 0.91 -2.27
C SER A 130 -31.26 1.02 -2.98
N ARG A 131 -31.47 0.25 -4.03
CA ARG A 131 -32.78 0.20 -4.71
C ARG A 131 -33.82 -0.61 -3.95
N THR A 132 -33.41 -1.67 -3.24
CA THR A 132 -34.33 -2.49 -2.46
C THR A 132 -34.81 -1.80 -1.16
N LYS A 133 -34.07 -0.84 -0.65
CA LYS A 133 -34.49 -0.09 0.54
C LYS A 133 -35.63 0.91 0.30
N LYS A 134 -36.00 1.16 -0.94
CA LYS A 134 -37.09 2.10 -1.29
C LYS A 134 -38.46 1.44 -1.40
N VAL A 135 -38.55 0.12 -1.36
CA VAL A 135 -39.83 -0.57 -1.32
C VAL A 135 -40.24 -0.69 0.15
N LEU A 136 -40.93 0.33 0.63
CA LEU A 136 -41.61 0.26 1.90
C LEU A 136 -42.70 -0.82 1.81
N THR A 137 -42.74 -1.70 2.79
CA THR A 137 -43.84 -2.67 2.91
C THR A 137 -45.16 -1.91 3.03
N LEU A 138 -46.24 -2.50 2.53
CA LEU A 138 -47.59 -1.90 2.58
C LEU A 138 -47.96 -1.39 3.99
N ASP A 139 -47.47 -2.04 5.02
CA ASP A 139 -47.69 -1.64 6.41
C ASP A 139 -46.92 -0.38 6.80
N GLN A 140 -45.73 -0.19 6.26
CA GLN A 140 -44.96 1.04 6.48
C GLN A 140 -45.55 2.22 5.71
N GLN A 141 -46.13 2.00 4.55
CA GLN A 141 -46.86 3.03 3.82
C GLN A 141 -48.12 3.44 4.54
N ARG A 142 -48.84 2.54 5.19
CA ARG A 142 -50.00 2.83 6.02
C ARG A 142 -49.65 3.66 7.26
N LEU A 143 -48.52 3.42 7.89
CA LEU A 143 -48.01 4.19 9.01
C LEU A 143 -47.64 5.62 8.63
N HIS A 144 -47.05 5.82 7.45
CA HIS A 144 -46.72 7.15 6.94
C HIS A 144 -47.95 7.95 6.46
N ALA A 145 -49.02 7.28 6.04
CA ALA A 145 -50.26 7.93 5.62
C ALA A 145 -51.11 8.44 6.81
N ARG A 146 -50.81 8.03 8.04
CA ARG A 146 -51.53 8.46 9.24
C ARG A 146 -50.90 9.67 9.94
N PHE A 147 -49.79 10.13 9.49
CA PHE A 147 -49.11 11.31 10.04
C PHE A 147 -49.01 12.40 8.91
#